data_f6b0d5a37fe655e4b53692bdc87f176f
#
_entry.id   f6b0d5a37fe655e4b53692bdc87f176f
#
_cell.length_a   1.000
_cell.length_b   1.000
_cell.length_c   1.000
_cell.angle_alpha   90.00
_cell.angle_beta   90.00
_cell.angle_gamma   90.00
#
_symmetry.space_group_name_H-M   'P 1'
#
loop_
_entity.id
_entity.type
_entity.pdbx_description
1 polymer ?
#
loop_
_entity_poly.entity_id
_entity_poly.type
_entity_poly.pdbx_seq_one_letter_code
_entity_poly.pdbx_strand_id
1 'polypeptide(L)'
;SNLRHRPIGIGVQGLADVFALLRLPWTSDSAAKLNREIFENIYYAAVEESAAIASDADWSGRPAGAIGPYETYQGSPASKGQLQFDLWGEQPRETPYLDWATLKEHVKAVGMRNSLLLAPMPTASTSQILGNNECIEPFTSNMYTRRVLAGEFVVINKYLVEDLVKAGLWNSDIRTQIIANNGSVQGISGIPADLRDLYKTAWEIPMKTIINLAADRAPFICQSQSLNLFVAEPSYSKIATMHFYAWKKGLKTGCYYLRTKAVAKAQQFTVEPPACVTCSA
;
A
#
# COMPACT_ATOMS: atom_id res chain seq x y z
N SER A 1 27.22 10.44 3.16
CA SER A 1 26.51 9.55 2.23
C SER A 1 25.41 10.28 1.45
N ASN A 2 24.46 10.93 2.14
CA ASN A 2 23.30 11.55 1.50
C ASN A 2 23.64 12.59 0.42
N LEU A 3 24.63 13.44 0.66
CA LEU A 3 25.04 14.46 -0.32
C LEU A 3 25.70 13.87 -1.58
N ARG A 4 26.36 12.71 -1.45
CA ARG A 4 27.00 12.01 -2.57
C ARG A 4 25.99 11.29 -3.46
N HIS A 5 25.02 10.63 -2.85
CA HIS A 5 24.09 9.71 -3.55
C HIS A 5 22.69 10.31 -3.71
N ARG A 6 22.32 11.28 -2.88
CA ARG A 6 21.03 11.98 -2.89
C ARG A 6 19.83 11.05 -3.03
N PRO A 7 19.75 9.95 -2.25
CA PRO A 7 18.59 9.08 -2.28
C PRO A 7 17.38 9.84 -1.74
N ILE A 8 16.23 9.63 -2.36
CA ILE A 8 14.91 10.04 -1.88
C ILE A 8 14.03 8.82 -1.73
N GLY A 9 12.91 8.95 -1.04
CA GLY A 9 11.96 7.87 -0.82
C GLY A 9 10.55 8.33 -1.16
N ILE A 10 10.15 8.22 -2.42
CA ILE A 10 8.78 8.44 -2.84
C ILE A 10 7.96 7.22 -2.44
N GLY A 11 6.87 7.46 -1.73
CA GLY A 11 5.92 6.44 -1.33
C GLY A 11 4.49 6.89 -1.59
N VAL A 12 3.55 6.00 -1.30
CA VAL A 12 2.11 6.25 -1.44
C VAL A 12 1.40 5.94 -0.14
N GLN A 13 0.20 6.47 0.00
CA GLN A 13 -0.77 6.08 1.03
C GLN A 13 -2.16 6.07 0.40
N GLY A 14 -3.07 5.27 0.96
CA GLY A 14 -4.44 5.19 0.46
C GLY A 14 -4.66 4.22 -0.70
N LEU A 15 -3.81 3.20 -0.90
CA LEU A 15 -4.10 2.19 -1.93
C LEU A 15 -5.42 1.47 -1.66
N ALA A 16 -5.74 1.18 -0.40
CA ALA A 16 -7.03 0.60 -0.02
C ALA A 16 -8.21 1.53 -0.34
N ASP A 17 -8.02 2.83 -0.15
CA ASP A 17 -9.02 3.85 -0.48
C ASP A 17 -9.29 3.88 -1.99
N VAL A 18 -8.23 3.82 -2.80
CA VAL A 18 -8.35 3.76 -4.28
C VAL A 18 -9.11 2.50 -4.70
N PHE A 19 -8.78 1.34 -4.11
CA PHE A 19 -9.49 0.10 -4.43
C PHE A 19 -10.97 0.16 -4.03
N ALA A 20 -11.28 0.72 -2.88
CA ALA A 20 -12.67 0.91 -2.45
C ALA A 20 -13.44 1.86 -3.40
N LEU A 21 -12.85 3.01 -3.75
CA LEU A 21 -13.44 3.99 -4.66
C LEU A 21 -13.71 3.43 -6.06
N LEU A 22 -12.77 2.65 -6.59
CA LEU A 22 -12.89 2.01 -7.90
C LEU A 22 -13.60 0.67 -7.86
N ARG A 23 -14.07 0.25 -6.67
CA ARG A 23 -14.81 -1.02 -6.45
C ARG A 23 -14.02 -2.25 -6.89
N LEU A 24 -12.73 -2.28 -6.56
CA LEU A 24 -11.79 -3.34 -6.89
C LEU A 24 -11.49 -4.20 -5.66
N PRO A 25 -12.05 -5.41 -5.52
CA PRO A 25 -11.63 -6.34 -4.47
C PRO A 25 -10.14 -6.64 -4.56
N TRP A 26 -9.47 -6.76 -3.42
CA TRP A 26 -8.03 -7.03 -3.33
C TRP A 26 -7.56 -8.26 -4.11
N THR A 27 -8.44 -9.23 -4.29
CA THR A 27 -8.15 -10.49 -4.98
C THR A 27 -8.42 -10.44 -6.49
N SER A 28 -8.90 -9.31 -7.01
CA SER A 28 -9.24 -9.16 -8.42
C SER A 28 -8.03 -8.89 -9.31
N ASP A 29 -8.07 -9.38 -10.54
CA ASP A 29 -7.04 -9.08 -11.55
C ASP A 29 -6.96 -7.58 -11.86
N SER A 30 -8.10 -6.88 -11.80
CA SER A 30 -8.15 -5.43 -12.01
C SER A 30 -7.41 -4.67 -10.90
N ALA A 31 -7.49 -5.13 -9.64
CA ALA A 31 -6.70 -4.55 -8.55
C ALA A 31 -5.20 -4.80 -8.75
N ALA A 32 -4.81 -6.00 -9.16
CA ALA A 32 -3.42 -6.34 -9.46
C ALA A 32 -2.86 -5.48 -10.61
N LYS A 33 -3.64 -5.34 -11.68
CA LYS A 33 -3.28 -4.49 -12.82
C LYS A 33 -3.10 -3.02 -12.40
N LEU A 34 -4.09 -2.45 -11.71
CA LEU A 34 -4.02 -1.06 -11.27
C LEU A 34 -2.85 -0.82 -10.29
N ASN A 35 -2.61 -1.75 -9.36
CA ASN A 35 -1.48 -1.70 -8.45
C ASN A 35 -0.14 -1.59 -9.21
N ARG A 36 0.09 -2.42 -10.22
CA ARG A 36 1.27 -2.34 -11.08
C ARG A 36 1.36 -1.00 -11.81
N GLU A 37 0.25 -0.56 -12.42
CA GLU A 37 0.16 0.68 -13.18
C GLU A 37 0.50 1.92 -12.36
N ILE A 38 0.01 2.00 -11.13
CA ILE A 38 0.31 3.12 -10.22
C ILE A 38 1.83 3.26 -10.02
N PHE A 39 2.50 2.17 -9.66
CA PHE A 39 3.94 2.22 -9.36
C PHE A 39 4.79 2.42 -10.62
N GLU A 40 4.38 1.86 -11.75
CA GLU A 40 5.03 2.08 -13.04
C GLU A 40 5.00 3.56 -13.45
N ASN A 41 3.84 4.21 -13.37
CA ASN A 41 3.70 5.63 -13.68
C ASN A 41 4.51 6.51 -12.72
N ILE A 42 4.45 6.24 -11.42
CA ILE A 42 5.23 7.01 -10.43
C ILE A 42 6.73 6.84 -10.69
N TYR A 43 7.18 5.63 -11.01
CA TYR A 43 8.58 5.37 -11.27
C TYR A 43 9.06 6.06 -12.56
N TYR A 44 8.26 6.04 -13.63
CA TYR A 44 8.55 6.77 -14.87
C TYR A 44 8.74 8.26 -14.60
N ALA A 45 7.75 8.90 -14.01
CA ALA A 45 7.80 10.33 -13.69
C ALA A 45 8.97 10.69 -12.75
N ALA A 46 9.27 9.83 -11.77
CA ALA A 46 10.37 10.05 -10.87
C ALA A 46 11.75 9.95 -11.55
N VAL A 47 11.91 9.01 -12.49
CA VAL A 47 13.14 8.88 -13.30
C VAL A 47 13.28 10.07 -14.24
N GLU A 48 12.21 10.45 -14.93
CA GLU A 48 12.16 11.59 -15.84
C GLU A 48 12.54 12.88 -15.13
N GLU A 49 11.90 13.19 -14.00
CA GLU A 49 12.20 14.39 -13.21
C GLU A 49 13.62 14.37 -12.64
N SER A 50 14.09 13.21 -12.16
CA SER A 50 15.47 13.09 -11.66
C SER A 50 16.52 13.33 -12.75
N ALA A 51 16.24 12.96 -14.01
CA ALA A 51 17.08 13.24 -15.15
C ALA A 51 16.98 14.73 -15.56
N ALA A 52 15.78 15.30 -15.57
CA ALA A 52 15.57 16.73 -15.82
C ALA A 52 16.34 17.59 -14.81
N ILE A 53 16.25 17.28 -13.51
CA ILE A 53 17.01 17.96 -12.46
C ILE A 53 18.53 17.82 -12.66
N ALA A 54 19.01 16.68 -13.13
CA ALA A 54 20.44 16.48 -13.39
C ALA A 54 20.96 17.33 -14.57
N SER A 55 20.11 17.57 -15.58
CA SER A 55 20.46 18.31 -16.80
C SER A 55 20.24 19.82 -16.72
N ASP A 56 19.38 20.28 -15.78
CA ASP A 56 18.97 21.68 -15.70
C ASP A 56 20.08 22.57 -15.14
N ALA A 57 20.77 23.27 -16.04
CA ALA A 57 21.81 24.24 -15.71
C ALA A 57 21.26 25.59 -15.21
N ASP A 58 19.99 25.89 -15.49
CA ASP A 58 19.41 27.24 -15.35
C ASP A 58 18.52 27.43 -14.11
N TRP A 59 18.40 26.43 -13.25
CA TRP A 59 17.61 26.60 -12.03
C TRP A 59 18.25 27.62 -11.09
N SER A 60 17.86 28.86 -11.27
CA SER A 60 18.31 29.98 -10.47
C SER A 60 18.01 29.81 -8.98
N GLY A 61 19.03 29.95 -8.13
CA GLY A 61 18.89 29.80 -6.67
C GLY A 61 19.43 28.49 -6.08
N ARG A 62 20.00 27.61 -6.89
CA ARG A 62 20.67 26.40 -6.38
C ARG A 62 22.05 26.69 -5.77
N PRO A 63 22.39 26.03 -4.66
CA PRO A 63 23.76 26.05 -4.16
C PRO A 63 24.74 25.46 -5.19
N ALA A 64 26.00 25.93 -5.17
CA ALA A 64 27.05 25.34 -5.98
C ALA A 64 27.13 23.81 -5.77
N GLY A 65 27.27 23.04 -6.84
CA GLY A 65 27.24 21.57 -6.79
C GLY A 65 25.84 20.93 -6.71
N ALA A 66 24.76 21.72 -6.83
CA ALA A 66 23.40 21.23 -6.86
C ALA A 66 22.97 20.66 -8.22
N ILE A 67 23.74 20.86 -9.27
CA ILE A 67 23.49 20.44 -10.65
C ILE A 67 24.27 19.17 -10.97
N GLY A 68 23.79 18.40 -11.95
CA GLY A 68 24.42 17.18 -12.43
C GLY A 68 23.94 15.92 -11.73
N PRO A 69 24.35 14.74 -12.21
CA PRO A 69 24.03 13.47 -11.63
C PRO A 69 24.60 13.32 -10.21
N TYR A 70 24.08 12.32 -9.47
CA TYR A 70 24.70 11.96 -8.19
C TYR A 70 26.15 11.48 -8.40
N GLU A 71 27.02 11.72 -7.39
CA GLU A 71 28.48 11.58 -7.53
C GLU A 71 28.95 10.21 -8.05
N THR A 72 28.26 9.12 -7.67
CA THR A 72 28.62 7.76 -8.06
C THR A 72 27.74 7.22 -9.22
N TYR A 73 27.21 8.09 -10.04
CA TYR A 73 26.36 7.71 -11.18
C TYR A 73 27.12 6.84 -12.20
N GLN A 74 28.35 7.25 -12.52
CA GLN A 74 29.19 6.52 -13.49
C GLN A 74 29.48 5.10 -13.00
N GLY A 75 29.23 4.12 -13.85
CA GLY A 75 29.35 2.68 -13.54
C GLY A 75 28.09 2.07 -12.89
N SER A 76 27.12 2.88 -12.52
CA SER A 76 25.82 2.40 -12.01
C SER A 76 25.00 1.69 -13.11
N PRO A 77 24.00 0.89 -12.77
CA PRO A 77 23.08 0.32 -13.75
C PRO A 77 22.41 1.40 -14.63
N ALA A 78 21.96 2.51 -14.01
CA ALA A 78 21.31 3.60 -14.73
C ALA A 78 22.24 4.26 -15.77
N SER A 79 23.54 4.38 -15.50
CA SER A 79 24.52 4.89 -16.47
C SER A 79 24.70 3.97 -17.70
N LYS A 80 24.25 2.73 -17.60
CA LYS A 80 24.24 1.73 -18.68
C LYS A 80 22.87 1.62 -19.34
N GLY A 81 21.91 2.47 -18.97
CA GLY A 81 20.51 2.40 -19.43
C GLY A 81 19.69 1.27 -18.80
N GLN A 82 20.13 0.74 -17.66
CA GLN A 82 19.41 -0.27 -16.92
C GLN A 82 18.64 0.39 -15.75
N LEU A 83 17.34 0.35 -15.82
CA LEU A 83 16.45 0.80 -14.75
C LEU A 83 16.04 -0.38 -13.84
N GLN A 84 15.23 -0.12 -12.81
CA GLN A 84 14.91 -1.13 -11.80
C GLN A 84 14.26 -2.39 -12.40
N PHE A 85 13.31 -2.25 -13.31
CA PHE A 85 12.65 -3.39 -13.95
C PHE A 85 13.57 -4.24 -14.81
N ASP A 86 14.61 -3.65 -15.45
CA ASP A 86 15.61 -4.41 -16.21
C ASP A 86 16.41 -5.35 -15.29
N LEU A 87 16.68 -4.92 -14.04
CA LEU A 87 17.38 -5.74 -13.06
C LEU A 87 16.53 -6.94 -12.56
N TRP A 88 15.21 -6.87 -12.75
CA TRP A 88 14.27 -7.96 -12.50
C TRP A 88 14.02 -8.85 -13.73
N GLY A 89 14.54 -8.46 -14.91
CA GLY A 89 14.21 -9.11 -16.16
C GLY A 89 12.75 -8.91 -16.59
N GLU A 90 12.12 -7.88 -16.05
CA GLU A 90 10.73 -7.51 -16.35
C GLU A 90 10.67 -6.50 -17.48
N GLN A 91 9.58 -6.58 -18.28
CA GLN A 91 9.29 -5.57 -19.29
C GLN A 91 8.21 -4.62 -18.77
N PRO A 92 8.44 -3.30 -18.81
CA PRO A 92 7.41 -2.33 -18.54
C PRO A 92 6.37 -2.33 -19.67
N ARG A 93 5.19 -1.76 -19.41
CA ARG A 93 4.18 -1.61 -20.45
C ARG A 93 4.62 -0.52 -21.43
N GLU A 94 4.38 -0.77 -22.70
CA GLU A 94 4.45 0.27 -23.70
C GLU A 94 3.10 0.99 -23.77
N THR A 95 3.11 2.27 -23.53
CA THR A 95 1.92 3.13 -23.64
C THR A 95 2.32 4.43 -24.36
N PRO A 96 1.36 5.16 -24.93
CA PRO A 96 1.67 6.46 -25.56
C PRO A 96 2.26 7.49 -24.57
N TYR A 97 2.15 7.25 -23.26
CA TYR A 97 2.59 8.18 -22.21
C TYR A 97 3.85 7.72 -21.48
N LEU A 98 4.31 6.48 -21.72
CA LEU A 98 5.47 5.88 -21.05
C LEU A 98 6.45 5.37 -22.10
N ASP A 99 7.22 6.30 -22.69
CA ASP A 99 8.30 5.97 -23.62
C ASP A 99 9.59 5.66 -22.86
N TRP A 100 9.69 4.43 -22.40
CA TRP A 100 10.84 3.96 -21.64
C TRP A 100 12.13 3.95 -22.46
N ALA A 101 12.07 3.75 -23.76
CA ALA A 101 13.23 3.73 -24.63
C ALA A 101 13.88 5.12 -24.69
N THR A 102 13.10 6.14 -25.01
CA THR A 102 13.57 7.53 -25.04
C THR A 102 14.05 7.97 -23.64
N LEU A 103 13.33 7.64 -22.58
CA LEU A 103 13.72 7.99 -21.23
C LEU A 103 15.06 7.35 -20.82
N LYS A 104 15.32 6.10 -21.17
CA LYS A 104 16.60 5.41 -20.90
C LYS A 104 17.77 6.08 -21.63
N GLU A 105 17.59 6.46 -22.90
CA GLU A 105 18.63 7.18 -23.65
C GLU A 105 18.88 8.57 -23.06
N HIS A 106 17.84 9.27 -22.62
CA HIS A 106 17.98 10.54 -21.93
C HIS A 106 18.75 10.39 -20.61
N VAL A 107 18.38 9.41 -19.79
CA VAL A 107 19.08 9.08 -18.53
C VAL A 107 20.56 8.78 -18.78
N LYS A 108 20.90 8.02 -19.81
CA LYS A 108 22.31 7.75 -20.18
C LYS A 108 23.05 9.01 -20.54
N ALA A 109 22.42 9.92 -21.25
CA ALA A 109 23.04 11.16 -21.74
C ALA A 109 23.29 12.16 -20.63
N VAL A 110 22.31 12.40 -19.75
CA VAL A 110 22.36 13.48 -18.74
C VAL A 110 22.60 13.00 -17.31
N GLY A 111 22.35 11.72 -17.04
CA GLY A 111 22.41 11.13 -15.71
C GLY A 111 21.12 11.28 -14.92
N MET A 112 21.18 10.93 -13.64
CA MET A 112 20.10 11.10 -12.68
C MET A 112 20.60 11.85 -11.45
N ARG A 113 19.78 12.75 -10.91
CA ARG A 113 20.11 13.50 -9.69
C ARG A 113 20.11 12.62 -8.46
N ASN A 114 19.22 11.64 -8.40
CA ASN A 114 18.96 10.79 -7.25
C ASN A 114 19.35 9.34 -7.54
N SER A 115 20.12 8.73 -6.66
CA SER A 115 20.54 7.34 -6.81
C SER A 115 19.41 6.33 -6.56
N LEU A 116 18.45 6.70 -5.72
CA LEU A 116 17.26 5.92 -5.39
C LEU A 116 16.06 6.87 -5.34
N LEU A 117 14.89 6.40 -5.76
CA LEU A 117 13.69 7.19 -5.94
C LEU A 117 12.52 6.68 -5.10
N LEU A 118 12.01 5.47 -5.35
CA LEU A 118 10.84 4.93 -4.68
C LEU A 118 11.21 4.06 -3.48
N ALA A 119 10.54 4.36 -2.36
CA ALA A 119 10.61 3.59 -1.12
C ALA A 119 9.29 3.71 -0.37
N PRO A 120 8.28 2.90 -0.68
CA PRO A 120 7.01 2.92 0.04
C PRO A 120 7.21 2.70 1.54
N MET A 121 7.02 3.77 2.31
CA MET A 121 7.17 3.83 3.77
C MET A 121 5.83 3.56 4.46
N PRO A 122 5.78 3.26 5.78
CA PRO A 122 4.54 2.87 6.47
C PRO A 122 3.44 3.93 6.50
N THR A 123 3.75 5.22 6.45
CA THR A 123 2.83 6.37 6.49
C THR A 123 1.87 6.41 7.71
N ALA A 124 2.26 5.81 8.83
CA ALA A 124 1.40 5.62 9.99
C ALA A 124 0.77 6.90 10.58
N SER A 125 1.47 8.03 10.48
CA SER A 125 0.97 9.34 10.97
C SER A 125 0.35 10.17 9.87
N THR A 126 0.99 10.24 8.70
CA THR A 126 0.52 11.08 7.58
C THR A 126 -0.80 10.61 7.00
N SER A 127 -1.03 9.29 6.94
CA SER A 127 -2.30 8.72 6.52
C SER A 127 -3.45 9.15 7.44
N GLN A 128 -3.21 9.22 8.73
CA GLN A 128 -4.19 9.67 9.71
C GLN A 128 -4.53 11.16 9.55
N ILE A 129 -3.53 11.99 9.29
CA ILE A 129 -3.72 13.43 9.06
C ILE A 129 -4.56 13.67 7.81
N LEU A 130 -4.31 12.91 6.75
CA LEU A 130 -5.00 13.05 5.47
C LEU A 130 -6.31 12.24 5.38
N GLY A 131 -6.62 11.41 6.38
CA GLY A 131 -7.87 10.65 6.46
C GLY A 131 -7.99 9.52 5.43
N ASN A 132 -6.87 8.88 5.07
CA ASN A 132 -6.83 7.68 4.24
C ASN A 132 -6.11 6.53 4.94
N ASN A 133 -6.13 5.34 4.33
CA ASN A 133 -5.47 4.17 4.88
C ASN A 133 -3.94 4.23 4.71
N GLU A 134 -3.23 3.48 5.52
CA GLU A 134 -1.78 3.47 5.53
C GLU A 134 -1.20 2.85 4.25
N CYS A 135 -0.23 3.54 3.65
CA CYS A 135 0.63 3.05 2.58
C CYS A 135 -0.11 2.20 1.52
N ILE A 136 0.30 0.96 1.39
CA ILE A 136 -0.17 -0.08 0.45
C ILE A 136 -0.96 -1.17 1.17
N GLU A 137 -1.40 -0.91 2.41
CA GLU A 137 -2.06 -1.91 3.25
C GLU A 137 -3.57 -1.96 3.03
N PRO A 138 -4.18 -3.14 3.16
CA PRO A 138 -5.63 -3.26 3.29
C PRO A 138 -6.12 -2.64 4.59
N PHE A 139 -7.40 -2.31 4.66
CA PHE A 139 -8.04 -1.95 5.94
C PHE A 139 -7.90 -3.10 6.94
N THR A 140 -7.37 -2.82 8.12
CA THR A 140 -7.25 -3.83 9.19
C THR A 140 -8.58 -4.12 9.88
N SER A 141 -9.49 -3.14 9.85
CA SER A 141 -10.85 -3.22 10.36
C SER A 141 -11.70 -2.13 9.69
N ASN A 142 -12.96 -2.41 9.39
CA ASN A 142 -13.87 -1.40 8.86
C ASN A 142 -14.48 -0.51 9.96
N MET A 143 -14.37 -0.90 11.22
CA MET A 143 -14.81 -0.10 12.37
C MET A 143 -14.01 -0.48 13.61
N TYR A 144 -13.39 0.50 14.26
CA TYR A 144 -12.60 0.28 15.48
C TYR A 144 -12.56 1.53 16.36
N THR A 145 -12.26 1.34 17.63
CA THR A 145 -12.01 2.45 18.55
C THR A 145 -10.54 2.78 18.60
N ARG A 146 -10.21 4.03 18.34
CA ARG A 146 -8.86 4.56 18.45
C ARG A 146 -8.70 5.33 19.75
N ARG A 147 -7.71 4.92 20.55
CA ARG A 147 -7.32 5.64 21.77
C ARG A 147 -6.12 6.52 21.49
N VAL A 148 -6.25 7.79 21.85
CA VAL A 148 -5.17 8.78 21.80
C VAL A 148 -5.18 9.58 23.11
N LEU A 149 -4.18 10.43 23.35
CA LEU A 149 -4.12 11.24 24.56
C LEU A 149 -5.35 12.15 24.75
N ALA A 150 -5.99 12.58 23.66
CA ALA A 150 -7.18 13.42 23.67
C ALA A 150 -8.50 12.66 23.93
N GLY A 151 -8.48 11.31 23.96
CA GLY A 151 -9.68 10.50 24.18
C GLY A 151 -9.79 9.28 23.27
N GLU A 152 -11.00 8.72 23.23
CA GLU A 152 -11.36 7.57 22.40
C GLU A 152 -12.26 8.03 21.25
N PHE A 153 -11.92 7.62 20.03
CA PHE A 153 -12.65 7.98 18.82
C PHE A 153 -13.03 6.72 18.04
N VAL A 154 -14.27 6.64 17.60
CA VAL A 154 -14.70 5.58 16.68
C VAL A 154 -14.28 5.97 15.27
N VAL A 155 -13.46 5.11 14.66
CA VAL A 155 -13.03 5.24 13.26
C VAL A 155 -13.83 4.25 12.44
N ILE A 156 -14.41 4.74 11.34
CA ILE A 156 -15.26 3.96 10.45
C ILE A 156 -14.75 4.09 9.02
N ASN A 157 -14.77 2.98 8.28
CA ASN A 157 -14.53 3.01 6.85
C ASN A 157 -15.69 3.74 6.15
N LYS A 158 -15.43 4.98 5.74
CA LYS A 158 -16.41 5.88 5.12
C LYS A 158 -17.03 5.28 3.84
N TYR A 159 -16.23 4.58 3.04
CA TYR A 159 -16.68 3.97 1.79
C TYR A 159 -17.71 2.87 2.03
N LEU A 160 -17.46 2.01 3.03
CA LEU A 160 -18.42 0.98 3.43
C LEU A 160 -19.74 1.60 3.91
N VAL A 161 -19.66 2.65 4.74
CA VAL A 161 -20.87 3.33 5.23
C VAL A 161 -21.66 3.95 4.09
N GLU A 162 -20.99 4.66 3.18
CA GLU A 162 -21.64 5.23 2.00
C GLU A 162 -22.34 4.17 1.14
N ASP A 163 -21.70 3.03 0.90
CA ASP A 163 -22.28 1.94 0.13
C ASP A 163 -23.47 1.29 0.86
N LEU A 164 -23.36 1.09 2.17
CA LEU A 164 -24.46 0.55 2.96
C LEU A 164 -25.64 1.51 3.04
N VAL A 165 -25.38 2.83 3.12
CA VAL A 165 -26.44 3.86 3.06
C VAL A 165 -27.10 3.87 1.69
N LYS A 166 -26.34 3.85 0.60
CA LYS A 166 -26.89 3.77 -0.77
C LYS A 166 -27.73 2.52 -0.99
N ALA A 167 -27.36 1.41 -0.37
CA ALA A 167 -28.08 0.15 -0.44
C ALA A 167 -29.30 0.10 0.53
N GLY A 168 -29.53 1.12 1.35
CA GLY A 168 -30.59 1.12 2.37
C GLY A 168 -30.36 0.14 3.53
N LEU A 169 -29.10 -0.30 3.74
CA LEU A 169 -28.74 -1.31 4.72
C LEU A 169 -28.15 -0.74 6.01
N TRP A 170 -27.73 0.54 6.01
CA TRP A 170 -27.11 1.15 7.17
C TRP A 170 -28.14 1.40 8.29
N ASN A 171 -28.00 0.66 9.38
CA ASN A 171 -28.84 0.79 10.57
C ASN A 171 -28.06 0.39 11.85
N SER A 172 -28.68 0.52 13.03
CA SER A 172 -28.06 0.20 14.32
C SER A 172 -27.62 -1.26 14.42
N ASP A 173 -28.39 -2.18 13.85
CA ASP A 173 -28.14 -3.62 13.95
C ASP A 173 -26.93 -4.01 13.11
N ILE A 174 -26.83 -3.55 11.87
CA ILE A 174 -25.68 -3.75 10.99
C ILE A 174 -24.43 -3.15 11.64
N ARG A 175 -24.51 -1.93 12.19
CA ARG A 175 -23.40 -1.31 12.90
C ARG A 175 -22.94 -2.19 14.08
N THR A 176 -23.88 -2.65 14.90
CA THR A 176 -23.58 -3.51 16.06
C THR A 176 -22.94 -4.84 15.63
N GLN A 177 -23.42 -5.46 14.56
CA GLN A 177 -22.84 -6.69 14.02
C GLN A 177 -21.42 -6.46 13.50
N ILE A 178 -21.14 -5.35 12.81
CA ILE A 178 -19.78 -5.00 12.35
C ILE A 178 -18.82 -4.83 13.55
N ILE A 179 -19.26 -4.15 14.62
CA ILE A 179 -18.47 -3.98 15.85
C ILE A 179 -18.20 -5.34 16.50
N ALA A 180 -19.24 -6.16 16.68
CA ALA A 180 -19.13 -7.50 17.27
C ALA A 180 -18.18 -8.42 16.49
N ASN A 181 -18.12 -8.25 15.17
CA ASN A 181 -17.21 -8.96 14.27
C ASN A 181 -15.82 -8.31 14.12
N ASN A 182 -15.41 -7.42 15.04
CA ASN A 182 -14.13 -6.71 15.00
C ASN A 182 -13.90 -5.92 13.68
N GLY A 183 -14.96 -5.33 13.17
CA GLY A 183 -14.94 -4.56 11.93
C GLY A 183 -15.01 -5.38 10.64
N SER A 184 -15.22 -6.68 10.73
CA SER A 184 -15.49 -7.54 9.58
C SER A 184 -16.94 -7.44 9.14
N VAL A 185 -17.16 -7.45 7.83
CA VAL A 185 -18.49 -7.56 7.21
C VAL A 185 -18.80 -9.00 6.77
N GLN A 186 -17.86 -9.93 6.95
CA GLN A 186 -18.08 -11.32 6.60
C GLN A 186 -19.08 -11.98 7.55
N GLY A 187 -19.93 -12.83 7.00
CA GLY A 187 -20.96 -13.53 7.80
C GLY A 187 -22.17 -12.67 8.19
N ILE A 188 -22.22 -11.39 7.85
CA ILE A 188 -23.41 -10.55 8.06
C ILE A 188 -24.38 -10.79 6.90
N SER A 189 -25.47 -11.49 7.17
CA SER A 189 -26.40 -11.98 6.14
C SER A 189 -27.11 -10.88 5.34
N GLY A 190 -27.26 -9.68 5.92
CA GLY A 190 -27.89 -8.54 5.26
C GLY A 190 -26.98 -7.81 4.26
N ILE A 191 -25.67 -8.06 4.26
CA ILE A 191 -24.72 -7.35 3.37
C ILE A 191 -24.49 -8.16 2.09
N PRO A 192 -24.67 -7.58 0.89
CA PRO A 192 -24.44 -8.23 -0.39
C PRO A 192 -23.02 -8.81 -0.54
N ALA A 193 -22.88 -9.87 -1.32
CA ALA A 193 -21.62 -10.60 -1.46
C ALA A 193 -20.50 -9.75 -2.07
N ASP A 194 -20.83 -8.89 -3.03
CA ASP A 194 -19.91 -7.97 -3.68
C ASP A 194 -19.33 -6.93 -2.70
N LEU A 195 -20.17 -6.39 -1.81
CA LEU A 195 -19.70 -5.49 -0.74
C LEU A 195 -18.86 -6.25 0.29
N ARG A 196 -19.23 -7.47 0.63
CA ARG A 196 -18.43 -8.30 1.54
C ARG A 196 -17.06 -8.60 0.95
N ASP A 197 -16.98 -8.87 -0.37
CA ASP A 197 -15.70 -9.11 -1.04
C ASP A 197 -14.84 -7.84 -1.12
N LEU A 198 -15.45 -6.71 -1.44
CA LEU A 198 -14.78 -5.41 -1.54
C LEU A 198 -14.18 -4.94 -0.20
N TYR A 199 -14.91 -5.15 0.91
CA TYR A 199 -14.54 -4.67 2.24
C TYR A 199 -13.93 -5.74 3.14
N LYS A 200 -13.28 -6.76 2.56
CA LYS A 200 -12.44 -7.69 3.31
C LYS A 200 -11.36 -6.94 4.08
N THR A 201 -11.21 -7.29 5.33
CA THR A 201 -10.11 -6.79 6.16
C THR A 201 -8.78 -7.48 5.81
N ALA A 202 -7.67 -6.92 6.24
CA ALA A 202 -6.35 -7.52 6.07
C ALA A 202 -6.25 -8.96 6.59
N TRP A 203 -7.07 -9.32 7.57
CA TRP A 203 -7.12 -10.66 8.17
C TRP A 203 -7.85 -11.69 7.30
N GLU A 204 -8.64 -11.24 6.35
CA GLU A 204 -9.52 -12.05 5.50
C GLU A 204 -8.97 -12.21 4.08
N ILE A 205 -8.02 -11.35 3.71
CA ILE A 205 -7.33 -11.42 2.43
C ILE A 205 -6.21 -12.46 2.53
N PRO A 206 -6.11 -13.42 1.59
CA PRO A 206 -5.02 -14.38 1.56
C PRO A 206 -3.66 -13.66 1.47
N MET A 207 -2.72 -14.00 2.33
CA MET A 207 -1.38 -13.38 2.31
C MET A 207 -0.64 -13.60 0.99
N LYS A 208 -0.95 -14.70 0.28
CA LYS A 208 -0.46 -14.93 -1.09
C LYS A 208 -0.84 -13.77 -2.02
N THR A 209 -2.07 -13.24 -1.92
CA THR A 209 -2.52 -12.07 -2.69
C THR A 209 -1.69 -10.85 -2.36
N ILE A 210 -1.48 -10.56 -1.08
CA ILE A 210 -0.67 -9.41 -0.64
C ILE A 210 0.78 -9.51 -1.14
N ILE A 211 1.38 -10.70 -1.07
CA ILE A 211 2.74 -10.94 -1.58
C ILE A 211 2.79 -10.81 -3.11
N ASN A 212 1.77 -11.30 -3.83
CA ASN A 212 1.70 -11.15 -5.29
C ASN A 212 1.62 -9.67 -5.68
N LEU A 213 0.72 -8.89 -5.06
CA LEU A 213 0.64 -7.45 -5.32
C LEU A 213 1.95 -6.73 -5.01
N ALA A 214 2.67 -7.14 -3.96
CA ALA A 214 3.99 -6.63 -3.65
C ALA A 214 5.02 -6.98 -4.74
N ALA A 215 4.96 -8.18 -5.30
CA ALA A 215 5.83 -8.63 -6.39
C ALA A 215 5.50 -7.90 -7.71
N ASP A 216 4.22 -7.67 -8.01
CA ASP A 216 3.79 -7.00 -9.24
C ASP A 216 4.28 -5.54 -9.33
N ARG A 217 4.42 -4.84 -8.20
CA ARG A 217 4.95 -3.47 -8.15
C ARG A 217 6.47 -3.39 -7.89
N ALA A 218 7.09 -4.46 -7.39
CA ALA A 218 8.51 -4.49 -7.02
C ALA A 218 9.48 -4.05 -8.15
N PRO A 219 9.23 -4.38 -9.44
CA PRO A 219 10.08 -3.93 -10.55
C PRO A 219 10.16 -2.41 -10.71
N PHE A 220 9.23 -1.66 -10.12
CA PHE A 220 9.19 -0.19 -10.17
C PHE A 220 9.60 0.48 -8.85
N ILE A 221 10.10 -0.28 -7.89
CA ILE A 221 10.52 0.22 -6.58
C ILE A 221 12.01 -0.03 -6.42
N CYS A 222 12.81 1.03 -6.47
CA CYS A 222 14.26 0.91 -6.41
C CYS A 222 14.82 0.57 -5.01
N GLN A 223 14.09 0.88 -3.96
CA GLN A 223 14.39 0.44 -2.60
C GLN A 223 13.50 -0.74 -2.19
N SER A 224 13.33 -1.01 -0.91
CA SER A 224 12.35 -1.96 -0.41
C SER A 224 11.01 -1.28 -0.15
N GLN A 225 9.98 -2.08 0.14
CA GLN A 225 8.65 -1.61 0.46
C GLN A 225 8.23 -2.06 1.86
N SER A 226 7.43 -1.24 2.54
CA SER A 226 6.86 -1.54 3.85
C SER A 226 5.73 -2.56 3.71
N LEU A 227 6.09 -3.82 3.51
CA LEU A 227 5.14 -4.92 3.37
C LEU A 227 4.82 -5.54 4.72
N ASN A 228 3.61 -5.33 5.23
CA ASN A 228 3.12 -6.01 6.43
C ASN A 228 2.37 -7.30 6.04
N LEU A 229 2.59 -8.36 6.81
CA LEU A 229 1.87 -9.61 6.67
C LEU A 229 0.97 -9.83 7.90
N PHE A 230 -0.24 -10.32 7.68
CA PHE A 230 -1.28 -10.45 8.70
C PHE A 230 -1.62 -11.93 8.89
N VAL A 231 -1.23 -12.49 10.03
CA VAL A 231 -1.43 -13.90 10.36
C VAL A 231 -2.09 -14.00 11.73
N ALA A 232 -3.38 -14.30 11.77
CA ALA A 232 -4.13 -14.38 13.03
C ALA A 232 -3.52 -15.40 14.00
N GLU A 233 -3.15 -16.57 13.48
CA GLU A 233 -2.55 -17.67 14.22
C GLU A 233 -1.22 -18.07 13.56
N PRO A 234 -0.11 -17.46 13.99
CA PRO A 234 1.20 -17.73 13.40
C PRO A 234 1.71 -19.11 13.80
N SER A 235 2.36 -19.78 12.85
CA SER A 235 3.15 -20.98 13.09
C SER A 235 4.45 -20.90 12.31
N TYR A 236 5.48 -21.60 12.74
CA TYR A 236 6.77 -21.63 12.04
C TYR A 236 6.60 -21.99 10.55
N SER A 237 5.82 -23.02 10.26
CA SER A 237 5.58 -23.48 8.90
C SER A 237 4.90 -22.41 8.03
N LYS A 238 3.86 -21.74 8.55
CA LYS A 238 3.18 -20.66 7.81
C LYS A 238 4.13 -19.51 7.51
N ILE A 239 4.89 -19.07 8.52
CA ILE A 239 5.83 -17.94 8.37
C ILE A 239 6.94 -18.30 7.39
N ALA A 240 7.58 -19.46 7.54
CA ALA A 240 8.61 -19.94 6.63
C ALA A 240 8.10 -20.02 5.18
N THR A 241 6.89 -20.59 4.98
CA THR A 241 6.27 -20.69 3.65
C THR A 241 6.06 -19.31 3.00
N MET A 242 5.59 -18.32 3.76
CA MET A 242 5.39 -16.95 3.26
C MET A 242 6.72 -16.30 2.88
N HIS A 243 7.77 -16.43 3.71
CA HIS A 243 9.09 -15.86 3.41
C HIS A 243 9.72 -16.52 2.17
N PHE A 244 9.66 -17.84 2.06
CA PHE A 244 10.15 -18.54 0.86
C PHE A 244 9.34 -18.15 -0.39
N TYR A 245 8.02 -17.97 -0.25
CA TYR A 245 7.19 -17.53 -1.35
C TYR A 245 7.56 -16.12 -1.80
N ALA A 246 7.72 -15.18 -0.87
CA ALA A 246 8.13 -13.82 -1.14
C ALA A 246 9.52 -13.76 -1.82
N TRP A 247 10.47 -14.56 -1.33
CA TRP A 247 11.79 -14.68 -1.93
C TRP A 247 11.73 -15.24 -3.37
N LYS A 248 10.96 -16.31 -3.60
CA LYS A 248 10.75 -16.87 -4.94
C LYS A 248 10.10 -15.89 -5.91
N LYS A 249 9.30 -14.95 -5.39
CA LYS A 249 8.69 -13.87 -6.16
C LYS A 249 9.63 -12.68 -6.41
N GLY A 250 10.88 -12.75 -5.98
CA GLY A 250 11.89 -11.72 -6.22
C GLY A 250 11.81 -10.51 -5.31
N LEU A 251 11.08 -10.57 -4.19
CA LEU A 251 11.02 -9.44 -3.26
C LEU A 251 12.37 -9.24 -2.56
N LYS A 252 12.85 -7.99 -2.49
CA LYS A 252 14.07 -7.60 -1.78
C LYS A 252 13.99 -7.88 -0.28
N THR A 253 12.79 -7.65 0.31
CA THR A 253 12.47 -7.97 1.70
C THR A 253 11.13 -8.69 1.72
N GLY A 254 11.03 -9.79 2.45
CA GLY A 254 9.82 -10.62 2.48
C GLY A 254 8.73 -10.08 3.39
N CYS A 255 9.08 -9.24 4.39
CA CYS A 255 8.15 -8.68 5.37
C CYS A 255 8.80 -7.51 6.11
N TYR A 256 8.01 -6.47 6.43
CA TYR A 256 8.39 -5.40 7.35
C TYR A 256 7.92 -5.74 8.77
N TYR A 257 6.60 -5.85 8.99
CA TYR A 257 6.02 -6.36 10.23
C TYR A 257 5.17 -7.61 9.97
N LEU A 258 5.33 -8.58 10.84
CA LEU A 258 4.37 -9.67 11.00
C LEU A 258 3.32 -9.23 12.04
N ARG A 259 2.10 -9.02 11.60
CA ARG A 259 0.97 -8.68 12.46
C ARG A 259 0.23 -9.94 12.88
N THR A 260 -0.03 -10.09 14.18
CA THR A 260 -0.78 -11.22 14.73
C THR A 260 -1.97 -10.71 15.51
N LYS A 261 -3.03 -11.51 15.64
CA LYS A 261 -4.13 -11.18 16.55
C LYS A 261 -3.71 -11.49 17.98
N ALA A 262 -4.05 -10.61 18.92
CA ALA A 262 -3.85 -10.88 20.35
C ALA A 262 -4.66 -12.12 20.77
N VAL A 263 -4.06 -12.98 21.57
CA VAL A 263 -4.72 -14.19 22.11
C VAL A 263 -5.85 -13.81 23.07
N ALA A 264 -5.70 -12.72 23.83
CA ALA A 264 -6.76 -12.17 24.66
C ALA A 264 -7.58 -11.15 23.84
N LYS A 265 -8.88 -11.42 23.68
CA LYS A 265 -9.81 -10.39 23.17
C LYS A 265 -9.85 -9.26 24.20
N ALA A 266 -9.57 -8.04 23.77
CA ALA A 266 -9.90 -6.88 24.58
C ALA A 266 -11.41 -6.96 24.92
N GLN A 267 -11.75 -6.83 26.20
CA GLN A 267 -13.15 -6.83 26.60
C GLN A 267 -13.88 -5.70 25.86
N GLN A 268 -14.87 -6.07 25.06
CA GLN A 268 -15.74 -5.11 24.38
C GLN A 268 -16.80 -4.67 25.42
N PHE A 269 -16.55 -3.57 26.12
CA PHE A 269 -17.43 -3.08 27.18
C PHE A 269 -18.69 -2.37 26.71
N THR A 270 -19.07 -2.41 25.44
CA THR A 270 -20.17 -1.59 24.90
C THR A 270 -21.12 -2.29 23.94
N VAL A 271 -21.32 -3.58 24.09
CA VAL A 271 -22.51 -4.21 23.50
C VAL A 271 -23.45 -4.56 24.64
N GLU A 272 -24.39 -3.68 24.95
CA GLU A 272 -25.55 -4.11 25.75
C GLU A 272 -26.22 -5.24 24.97
N PRO A 273 -26.40 -6.42 25.57
CA PRO A 273 -27.20 -7.45 24.95
C PRO A 273 -28.59 -6.89 24.67
N PRO A 274 -29.25 -7.25 23.55
CA PRO A 274 -30.60 -6.81 23.29
C PRO A 274 -31.47 -7.17 24.50
N ALA A 275 -32.17 -6.17 25.05
CA ALA A 275 -33.03 -6.37 26.19
C ALA A 275 -33.99 -7.54 25.90
N CYS A 276 -33.95 -8.53 26.77
CA CYS A 276 -34.84 -9.70 26.65
C CYS A 276 -36.28 -9.21 26.85
N VAL A 277 -37.02 -9.09 25.74
CA VAL A 277 -38.41 -8.62 25.72
C VAL A 277 -39.38 -9.64 26.35
N THR A 278 -38.89 -10.79 26.81
CA THR A 278 -39.68 -11.87 27.36
C THR A 278 -39.67 -12.00 28.88
N CYS A 279 -39.07 -11.07 29.61
CA CYS A 279 -39.03 -11.10 31.09
C CYS A 279 -39.88 -10.00 31.75
N SER A 280 -41.02 -9.66 31.17
CA SER A 280 -42.06 -8.87 31.84
C SER A 280 -43.41 -9.52 31.60
N ALA A 281 -43.70 -10.49 32.40
CA ALA A 281 -45.06 -10.99 32.71
C ALA A 281 -45.08 -11.33 34.19
#